data_799c5d808555469129b5b407a1fa9740
#
_entry.id   799c5d808555469129b5b407a1fa9740
#
_cell.length_a   1.000
_cell.length_b   1.000
_cell.length_c   1.000
_cell.angle_alpha   90.00
_cell.angle_beta   90.00
_cell.angle_gamma   90.00
#
_symmetry.space_group_name_H-M   'P 1'
#
loop_
_entity.id
_entity.type
_entity.pdbx_description
1 polymer ?
#
loop_
_entity_poly.entity_id
_entity_poly.type
_entity_poly.pdbx_seq_one_letter_code
_entity_poly.pdbx_strand_id
1 'polypeptide(L)'
;MSLKIRSAKAKLLSTSFILVALLFRVGIAAGQTEEAAVDSALRTLKDVKIISKIVRYSPYSLEYQLAIRQPLDHSDTTKGFFYQQLRLAHKDFSKPMIMETEGYNGRDPNSELQKIFGANDMDIEFRYFNKSRPDSLQWQYLTFEQAAEDLHHINQVFHTLYHSKWISTGISRGGMTTLIYRYFYPGDVDASVPYVAPMPNDFEDKRIYAFLDTMGGPGCVNKIRNVQLFLLKHEKEALQKIPVAEKSLHYTSVGGVGQAFEYTVLEYPFSFWQISMLTEKDIPTNNNLDSILQHIYKIFGNYISGFSDEDNEIYIPHAYMTYQTGYYKYDLRPFANYLHYLKGANPTAACLPPGVPRKRYDPEFERKINDWLAKSGNNILYIYGARDTWTACEVELTSAVNAERFVIPRANHRYARIRTMSPSMQKDFGDALEAMTGLTPDFTTLTPDMK
;
A
#
# COMPACT_ATOMS: atom_id res chain seq x y z
N MET A 1 -10.56 0.92 -72.06
CA MET A 1 -11.24 1.19 -70.78
C MET A 1 -10.42 0.82 -69.52
N SER A 2 -9.14 0.47 -69.68
CA SER A 2 -8.29 -0.08 -68.57
C SER A 2 -7.29 0.95 -67.95
N LEU A 3 -7.03 2.10 -68.56
CA LEU A 3 -6.04 3.06 -68.05
C LEU A 3 -6.60 4.11 -67.07
N LYS A 4 -7.92 4.38 -67.05
CA LYS A 4 -8.51 5.39 -66.14
C LYS A 4 -8.74 4.90 -64.73
N ILE A 5 -8.83 3.56 -64.48
CA ILE A 5 -9.07 2.98 -63.17
C ILE A 5 -7.78 2.92 -62.31
N ARG A 6 -6.59 2.84 -62.95
CA ARG A 6 -5.31 2.83 -62.22
C ARG A 6 -4.92 4.21 -61.64
N SER A 7 -5.32 5.31 -62.34
CA SER A 7 -5.01 6.68 -61.88
C SER A 7 -5.85 7.10 -60.68
N ALA A 8 -7.10 6.64 -60.56
CA ALA A 8 -7.97 6.96 -59.42
C ALA A 8 -7.55 6.24 -58.11
N LYS A 9 -7.15 4.94 -58.21
CA LYS A 9 -6.64 4.19 -57.05
C LYS A 9 -5.31 4.73 -56.52
N ALA A 10 -4.41 5.17 -57.38
CA ALA A 10 -3.13 5.75 -56.98
C ALA A 10 -3.30 7.12 -56.29
N LYS A 11 -4.26 7.95 -56.75
CA LYS A 11 -4.60 9.23 -56.09
C LYS A 11 -5.31 9.01 -54.75
N LEU A 12 -6.19 8.00 -54.59
CA LEU A 12 -6.86 7.72 -53.33
C LEU A 12 -5.86 7.20 -52.26
N LEU A 13 -4.93 6.34 -52.65
CA LEU A 13 -3.87 5.84 -51.77
C LEU A 13 -2.90 6.94 -51.34
N SER A 14 -2.52 7.87 -52.25
CA SER A 14 -1.63 8.98 -51.90
C SER A 14 -2.30 9.99 -50.96
N THR A 15 -3.59 10.27 -51.15
CA THR A 15 -4.35 11.19 -50.29
C THR A 15 -4.58 10.61 -48.89
N SER A 16 -4.84 9.30 -48.80
CA SER A 16 -4.95 8.61 -47.49
C SER A 16 -3.63 8.58 -46.73
N PHE A 17 -2.50 8.36 -47.43
CA PHE A 17 -1.17 8.40 -46.81
C PHE A 17 -0.77 9.79 -46.34
N ILE A 18 -1.11 10.83 -47.10
CA ILE A 18 -0.85 12.22 -46.73
C ILE A 18 -1.73 12.62 -45.53
N LEU A 19 -2.99 12.21 -45.49
CA LEU A 19 -3.90 12.50 -44.38
C LEU A 19 -3.45 11.80 -43.08
N VAL A 20 -3.03 10.55 -43.16
CA VAL A 20 -2.47 9.79 -42.00
C VAL A 20 -1.15 10.43 -41.55
N ALA A 21 -0.26 10.82 -42.45
CA ALA A 21 0.99 11.48 -42.11
C ALA A 21 0.77 12.90 -41.51
N LEU A 22 -0.25 13.62 -41.98
CA LEU A 22 -0.64 14.93 -41.41
C LEU A 22 -1.26 14.78 -40.03
N LEU A 23 -2.14 13.79 -39.81
CA LEU A 23 -2.70 13.49 -38.51
C LEU A 23 -1.62 13.01 -37.50
N PHE A 24 -0.63 12.25 -37.98
CA PHE A 24 0.51 11.85 -37.17
C PHE A 24 1.43 13.04 -36.79
N ARG A 25 1.68 13.96 -37.74
CA ARG A 25 2.46 15.18 -37.48
C ARG A 25 1.74 16.17 -36.57
N VAL A 26 0.42 16.33 -36.72
CA VAL A 26 -0.39 17.17 -35.83
C VAL A 26 -0.43 16.57 -34.43
N GLY A 27 -0.56 15.24 -34.30
CA GLY A 27 -0.53 14.57 -33.00
C GLY A 27 0.83 14.69 -32.32
N ILE A 28 1.95 14.56 -33.07
CA ILE A 28 3.30 14.75 -32.51
C ILE A 28 3.53 16.22 -32.12
N ALA A 29 3.10 17.19 -32.93
CA ALA A 29 3.24 18.59 -32.57
C ALA A 29 2.39 19.02 -31.40
N ALA A 30 1.17 18.47 -31.24
CA ALA A 30 0.31 18.71 -30.09
C ALA A 30 0.92 18.10 -28.83
N GLY A 31 1.43 16.86 -28.88
CA GLY A 31 2.10 16.21 -27.74
C GLY A 31 3.38 16.93 -27.29
N GLN A 32 4.17 17.48 -28.25
CA GLN A 32 5.36 18.28 -27.90
C GLN A 32 5.00 19.63 -27.27
N THR A 33 3.88 20.23 -27.63
CA THR A 33 3.40 21.46 -26.97
C THR A 33 2.86 21.21 -25.59
N GLU A 34 2.16 20.09 -25.37
CA GLU A 34 1.66 19.67 -24.06
C GLU A 34 2.83 19.34 -23.10
N GLU A 35 3.79 18.55 -23.54
CA GLU A 35 4.99 18.22 -22.78
C GLU A 35 5.74 19.49 -22.32
N ALA A 36 5.96 20.45 -23.24
CA ALA A 36 6.65 21.69 -22.92
C ALA A 36 5.84 22.56 -21.92
N ALA A 37 4.52 22.54 -22.02
CA ALA A 37 3.64 23.27 -21.10
C ALA A 37 3.72 22.67 -19.68
N VAL A 38 3.66 21.34 -19.55
CA VAL A 38 3.78 20.64 -18.26
C VAL A 38 5.17 20.84 -17.66
N ASP A 39 6.24 20.68 -18.45
CA ASP A 39 7.62 20.95 -18.01
C ASP A 39 7.75 22.39 -17.47
N SER A 40 7.21 23.36 -18.19
CA SER A 40 7.23 24.77 -17.79
C SER A 40 6.47 24.98 -16.49
N ALA A 41 5.26 24.43 -16.36
CA ALA A 41 4.44 24.54 -15.17
C ALA A 41 5.14 23.91 -13.95
N LEU A 42 5.64 22.68 -14.07
CA LEU A 42 6.35 22.01 -12.97
C LEU A 42 7.60 22.76 -12.48
N ARG A 43 8.31 23.44 -13.41
CA ARG A 43 9.48 24.28 -13.06
C ARG A 43 9.11 25.56 -12.32
N THR A 44 7.85 25.99 -12.32
CA THR A 44 7.40 27.14 -11.51
C THR A 44 7.15 26.75 -10.05
N LEU A 45 6.98 25.46 -9.75
CA LEU A 45 6.72 24.99 -8.42
C LEU A 45 7.95 25.18 -7.52
N LYS A 46 7.73 25.86 -6.41
CA LYS A 46 8.78 26.07 -5.41
C LYS A 46 9.21 24.74 -4.79
N ASP A 47 10.51 24.57 -4.59
CA ASP A 47 11.11 23.42 -3.92
C ASP A 47 10.92 22.07 -4.66
N VAL A 48 10.38 22.06 -5.88
CA VAL A 48 10.19 20.85 -6.71
C VAL A 48 11.31 20.74 -7.74
N LYS A 49 11.84 19.53 -7.91
CA LYS A 49 12.84 19.18 -8.92
C LYS A 49 12.30 18.08 -9.82
N ILE A 50 12.42 18.25 -11.13
CA ILE A 50 12.20 17.18 -12.11
C ILE A 50 13.48 16.33 -12.13
N ILE A 51 13.37 15.06 -11.73
CA ILE A 51 14.49 14.11 -11.72
C ILE A 51 14.57 13.40 -13.08
N SER A 52 13.44 12.90 -13.56
CA SER A 52 13.32 12.29 -14.90
C SER A 52 11.89 12.36 -15.39
N LYS A 53 11.70 12.13 -16.69
CA LYS A 53 10.38 12.01 -17.30
C LYS A 53 10.35 10.87 -18.30
N ILE A 54 9.18 10.28 -18.48
CA ILE A 54 8.88 9.25 -19.46
C ILE A 54 7.67 9.70 -20.25
N VAL A 55 7.81 9.78 -21.57
CA VAL A 55 6.69 10.03 -22.47
C VAL A 55 6.09 8.67 -22.83
N ARG A 56 4.82 8.44 -22.46
CA ARG A 56 4.08 7.22 -22.81
C ARG A 56 2.97 7.54 -23.80
N TYR A 57 2.77 6.65 -24.78
CA TYR A 57 1.75 6.86 -25.81
C TYR A 57 0.33 6.43 -25.36
N SER A 58 0.14 5.84 -24.20
CA SER A 58 -1.15 5.43 -23.64
C SER A 58 -0.98 4.73 -22.28
N PRO A 59 -1.89 4.85 -21.33
CA PRO A 59 -3.08 5.71 -21.26
C PRO A 59 -2.75 7.13 -20.76
N TYR A 60 -1.49 7.37 -20.34
CA TYR A 60 -0.99 8.64 -19.81
C TYR A 60 0.01 9.22 -20.79
N SER A 61 -0.10 10.53 -21.03
CA SER A 61 0.79 11.23 -21.94
C SER A 61 2.18 11.42 -21.33
N LEU A 62 2.28 11.69 -20.03
CA LEU A 62 3.53 12.10 -19.39
C LEU A 62 3.62 11.55 -17.95
N GLU A 63 4.76 10.94 -17.64
CA GLU A 63 5.11 10.57 -16.27
C GLU A 63 6.39 11.27 -15.83
N TYR A 64 6.38 11.78 -14.61
CA TYR A 64 7.51 12.47 -14.00
C TYR A 64 7.93 11.80 -12.71
N GLN A 65 9.24 11.57 -12.56
CA GLN A 65 9.86 11.38 -11.27
C GLN A 65 10.25 12.75 -10.76
N LEU A 66 9.68 13.13 -9.63
CA LEU A 66 9.91 14.42 -8.99
C LEU A 66 10.53 14.24 -7.61
N ALA A 67 11.18 15.28 -7.11
CA ALA A 67 11.59 15.38 -5.72
C ALA A 67 11.18 16.74 -5.16
N ILE A 68 10.54 16.74 -4.00
CA ILE A 68 10.14 17.95 -3.29
C ILE A 68 10.96 18.11 -2.02
N ARG A 69 11.42 19.33 -1.75
CA ARG A 69 12.15 19.65 -0.53
C ARG A 69 11.20 19.70 0.65
N GLN A 70 11.45 18.85 1.66
CA GLN A 70 10.66 18.78 2.89
C GLN A 70 11.51 19.10 4.10
N PRO A 71 11.04 19.88 5.08
CA PRO A 71 11.71 20.01 6.36
C PRO A 71 11.81 18.67 7.09
N LEU A 72 12.87 18.46 7.84
CA LEU A 72 12.92 17.34 8.81
C LEU A 72 11.86 17.53 9.88
N ASP A 73 11.73 18.76 10.38
CA ASP A 73 10.71 19.18 11.35
C ASP A 73 9.94 20.36 10.77
N HIS A 74 8.66 20.18 10.49
CA HIS A 74 7.79 21.23 9.96
C HIS A 74 7.53 22.35 10.97
N SER A 75 7.67 22.07 12.28
CA SER A 75 7.56 23.07 13.33
C SER A 75 8.82 23.92 13.52
N ASP A 76 9.99 23.42 13.09
CA ASP A 76 11.28 24.12 13.15
C ASP A 76 12.14 23.79 11.92
N THR A 77 11.95 24.54 10.84
CA THR A 77 12.64 24.33 9.57
C THR A 77 14.15 24.53 9.64
N THR A 78 14.71 25.00 10.76
CA THR A 78 16.16 25.13 10.99
C THR A 78 16.83 23.78 11.26
N LYS A 79 16.07 22.71 11.54
CA LYS A 79 16.59 21.36 11.81
C LYS A 79 17.13 20.66 10.56
N GLY A 80 16.95 21.24 9.39
CA GLY A 80 17.40 20.70 8.12
C GLY A 80 16.25 20.25 7.23
N PHE A 81 16.59 19.64 6.12
CA PHE A 81 15.60 19.19 5.11
C PHE A 81 16.09 17.92 4.42
N PHE A 82 15.17 17.28 3.71
CA PHE A 82 15.45 16.18 2.78
C PHE A 82 14.65 16.39 1.48
N TYR A 83 14.87 15.53 0.49
CA TYR A 83 14.09 15.51 -0.74
C TYR A 83 13.19 14.28 -0.77
N GLN A 84 11.89 14.51 -0.62
CA GLN A 84 10.90 13.45 -0.73
C GLN A 84 10.62 13.15 -2.20
N GLN A 85 10.60 11.87 -2.55
CA GLN A 85 10.34 11.42 -3.91
C GLN A 85 8.83 11.27 -4.14
N LEU A 86 8.41 11.62 -5.33
CA LEU A 86 7.06 11.36 -5.81
C LEU A 86 7.07 11.09 -7.31
N ARG A 87 6.08 10.38 -7.79
CA ARG A 87 5.83 10.14 -9.20
C ARG A 87 4.50 10.77 -9.60
N LEU A 88 4.50 11.53 -10.67
CA LEU A 88 3.33 12.18 -11.23
C LEU A 88 3.02 11.59 -12.61
N ALA A 89 1.86 10.95 -12.75
CA ALA A 89 1.27 10.61 -14.04
C ALA A 89 0.29 11.74 -14.44
N HIS A 90 0.74 12.60 -15.30
CA HIS A 90 -0.05 13.73 -15.80
C HIS A 90 -1.00 13.27 -16.90
N LYS A 91 -2.26 13.64 -16.78
CA LYS A 91 -3.30 13.45 -17.78
C LYS A 91 -3.74 14.76 -18.42
N ASP A 92 -4.13 15.72 -17.59
CA ASP A 92 -4.57 17.07 -17.98
C ASP A 92 -4.75 17.92 -16.72
N PHE A 93 -4.43 19.21 -16.76
CA PHE A 93 -4.56 20.11 -15.60
C PHE A 93 -6.01 20.30 -15.13
N SER A 94 -7.00 20.08 -15.99
CA SER A 94 -8.44 20.18 -15.66
C SER A 94 -9.01 18.89 -15.02
N LYS A 95 -8.27 17.77 -15.10
CA LYS A 95 -8.71 16.48 -14.54
C LYS A 95 -8.49 16.40 -13.03
N PRO A 96 -9.26 15.55 -12.35
CA PRO A 96 -9.04 15.29 -10.93
C PRO A 96 -7.61 14.79 -10.64
N MET A 97 -7.19 14.92 -9.39
CA MET A 97 -5.93 14.37 -8.89
C MET A 97 -6.21 13.24 -7.91
N ILE A 98 -5.62 12.09 -8.18
CA ILE A 98 -5.52 11.01 -7.20
C ILE A 98 -4.18 11.15 -6.48
N MET A 99 -4.24 11.25 -5.17
CA MET A 99 -3.08 11.38 -4.30
C MET A 99 -2.85 10.04 -3.58
N GLU A 100 -1.97 9.21 -4.15
CA GLU A 100 -1.59 7.93 -3.53
C GLU A 100 -0.60 8.18 -2.40
N THR A 101 -1.06 8.02 -1.16
CA THR A 101 -0.21 8.12 0.02
C THR A 101 0.39 6.76 0.31
N GLU A 102 1.71 6.69 0.35
CA GLU A 102 2.39 5.45 0.68
C GLU A 102 2.65 5.33 2.19
N GLY A 103 2.92 4.11 2.63
CA GLY A 103 3.41 3.84 3.99
C GLY A 103 4.87 3.37 3.98
N TYR A 104 5.42 3.20 2.76
CA TYR A 104 6.73 2.62 2.46
C TYR A 104 7.36 3.34 1.26
N ASN A 105 8.11 2.57 0.44
CA ASN A 105 8.64 3.05 -0.84
C ASN A 105 7.51 3.47 -1.79
N GLY A 106 7.79 4.46 -2.63
CA GLY A 106 6.91 4.83 -3.73
C GLY A 106 6.79 3.70 -4.76
N ARG A 107 5.67 3.70 -5.48
CA ARG A 107 5.34 2.78 -6.56
C ARG A 107 5.12 3.52 -7.87
N ASP A 108 4.79 2.81 -8.92
CA ASP A 108 4.34 3.44 -10.16
C ASP A 108 2.86 3.87 -9.99
N PRO A 109 2.50 5.13 -10.31
CA PRO A 109 1.12 5.59 -10.29
C PRO A 109 0.26 4.71 -11.19
N ASN A 110 -0.75 4.06 -10.63
CA ASN A 110 -1.63 3.14 -11.36
C ASN A 110 -2.85 2.74 -10.51
N SER A 111 -3.42 3.70 -9.80
CA SER A 111 -4.57 3.41 -8.94
C SER A 111 -5.82 3.04 -9.74
N GLU A 112 -6.73 2.30 -9.11
CA GLU A 112 -8.04 2.03 -9.71
C GLU A 112 -8.84 3.33 -9.87
N LEU A 113 -8.69 4.27 -8.92
CA LEU A 113 -9.35 5.57 -8.95
C LEU A 113 -8.89 6.41 -10.15
N GLN A 114 -7.59 6.39 -10.47
CA GLN A 114 -7.07 7.04 -11.65
C GLN A 114 -7.77 6.55 -12.92
N LYS A 115 -7.96 5.22 -13.04
CA LYS A 115 -8.59 4.61 -14.21
C LYS A 115 -10.06 4.99 -14.34
N ILE A 116 -10.84 4.84 -13.26
CA ILE A 116 -12.28 5.09 -13.29
C ILE A 116 -12.64 6.57 -13.47
N PHE A 117 -11.74 7.49 -13.17
CA PHE A 117 -11.95 8.93 -13.38
C PHE A 117 -11.16 9.51 -14.56
N GLY A 118 -10.28 8.73 -15.21
CA GLY A 118 -9.34 9.26 -16.20
C GLY A 118 -8.52 10.41 -15.61
N ALA A 119 -8.11 10.29 -14.36
CA ALA A 119 -7.52 11.32 -13.52
C ALA A 119 -5.99 11.44 -13.71
N ASN A 120 -5.40 12.53 -13.21
CA ASN A 120 -3.99 12.58 -12.86
C ASN A 120 -3.74 11.67 -11.65
N ASP A 121 -2.51 11.19 -11.48
CA ASP A 121 -2.16 10.33 -10.34
C ASP A 121 -0.78 10.71 -9.80
N MET A 122 -0.67 10.76 -8.48
CA MET A 122 0.56 11.12 -7.80
C MET A 122 0.85 10.11 -6.69
N ASP A 123 1.84 9.25 -6.89
CA ASP A 123 2.34 8.33 -5.88
C ASP A 123 3.45 9.01 -5.05
N ILE A 124 3.29 9.07 -3.74
CA ILE A 124 4.16 9.80 -2.82
C ILE A 124 4.86 8.83 -1.89
N GLU A 125 6.19 8.68 -2.06
CA GLU A 125 7.02 7.87 -1.19
C GLU A 125 7.00 8.41 0.25
N PHE A 126 6.88 7.51 1.23
CA PHE A 126 6.84 7.92 2.64
C PHE A 126 8.22 8.40 3.10
N ARG A 127 8.26 9.42 3.99
CA ARG A 127 9.53 9.91 4.56
C ARG A 127 10.35 8.78 5.18
N TYR A 128 11.68 8.85 5.10
CA TYR A 128 12.68 7.88 5.56
C TYR A 128 12.73 6.56 4.79
N PHE A 129 11.93 6.38 3.74
CA PHE A 129 12.04 5.23 2.87
C PHE A 129 12.87 5.53 1.62
N ASN A 130 13.58 4.53 1.13
CA ASN A 130 14.34 4.52 -0.11
C ASN A 130 15.08 5.87 -0.36
N LYS A 131 14.71 6.62 -1.41
CA LYS A 131 15.33 7.91 -1.77
C LYS A 131 14.77 9.11 -0.99
N SER A 132 13.65 8.95 -0.29
CA SER A 132 13.09 9.95 0.64
C SER A 132 13.74 9.89 2.03
N ARG A 133 14.92 9.29 2.10
CA ARG A 133 15.68 9.15 3.34
C ARG A 133 16.59 10.37 3.54
N PRO A 134 16.55 11.04 4.71
CA PRO A 134 17.48 12.09 5.05
C PRO A 134 18.93 11.57 5.13
N ASP A 135 19.90 12.40 4.79
CA ASP A 135 21.33 12.06 4.90
C ASP A 135 21.74 11.72 6.35
N SER A 136 21.12 12.37 7.33
CA SER A 136 21.29 12.08 8.75
C SER A 136 19.98 11.60 9.35
N LEU A 137 19.96 10.36 9.85
CA LEU A 137 18.78 9.76 10.43
C LEU A 137 18.51 10.28 11.83
N GLN A 138 17.67 11.29 11.91
CA GLN A 138 17.16 11.84 13.16
C GLN A 138 15.77 11.24 13.42
N TRP A 139 15.74 10.05 14.00
CA TRP A 139 14.55 9.22 14.19
C TRP A 139 13.37 9.92 14.87
N GLN A 140 13.63 10.94 15.70
CA GLN A 140 12.57 11.71 16.38
C GLN A 140 11.62 12.42 15.40
N TYR A 141 12.06 12.70 14.16
CA TYR A 141 11.25 13.33 13.11
C TYR A 141 10.54 12.33 12.20
N LEU A 142 10.75 11.04 12.41
CA LEU A 142 9.96 10.00 11.76
C LEU A 142 8.69 9.77 12.58
N THR A 143 7.67 10.54 12.30
CA THR A 143 6.35 10.47 12.93
C THR A 143 5.24 10.64 11.90
N PHE A 144 4.02 10.23 12.23
CA PHE A 144 2.88 10.42 11.34
C PHE A 144 2.43 11.88 11.24
N GLU A 145 2.62 12.68 12.27
CA GLU A 145 2.38 14.11 12.22
C GLU A 145 3.26 14.77 11.16
N GLN A 146 4.55 14.50 11.19
CA GLN A 146 5.49 15.01 10.20
C GLN A 146 5.19 14.48 8.79
N ALA A 147 4.73 13.24 8.66
CA ALA A 147 4.33 12.69 7.37
C ALA A 147 3.04 13.34 6.84
N ALA A 148 2.10 13.67 7.71
CA ALA A 148 0.89 14.41 7.32
C ALA A 148 1.22 15.84 6.87
N GLU A 149 2.17 16.51 7.53
CA GLU A 149 2.69 17.83 7.11
C GLU A 149 3.38 17.75 5.73
N ASP A 150 4.15 16.68 5.45
CA ASP A 150 4.72 16.47 4.12
C ASP A 150 3.64 16.41 3.04
N LEU A 151 2.59 15.63 3.29
CA LEU A 151 1.48 15.46 2.35
C LEU A 151 0.70 16.78 2.16
N HIS A 152 0.48 17.52 3.24
CA HIS A 152 -0.13 18.83 3.20
C HIS A 152 0.68 19.82 2.36
N HIS A 153 1.99 19.86 2.56
CA HIS A 153 2.88 20.72 1.77
C HIS A 153 2.84 20.34 0.28
N ILE A 154 2.87 19.04 -0.07
CA ILE A 154 2.72 18.57 -1.45
C ILE A 154 1.37 19.01 -2.02
N ASN A 155 0.28 18.80 -1.28
CA ASN A 155 -1.06 19.23 -1.69
C ASN A 155 -1.08 20.73 -2.01
N GLN A 156 -0.62 21.58 -1.10
CA GLN A 156 -0.58 23.03 -1.31
C GLN A 156 0.24 23.44 -2.54
N VAL A 157 1.41 22.84 -2.74
CA VAL A 157 2.28 23.15 -3.88
C VAL A 157 1.61 22.76 -5.19
N PHE A 158 1.06 21.56 -5.30
CA PHE A 158 0.48 21.05 -6.55
C PHE A 158 -0.93 21.57 -6.82
N HIS A 159 -1.68 22.02 -5.82
CA HIS A 159 -2.96 22.72 -6.01
C HIS A 159 -2.81 24.03 -6.81
N THR A 160 -1.61 24.61 -6.86
CA THR A 160 -1.33 25.78 -7.71
C THR A 160 -1.38 25.46 -9.22
N LEU A 161 -1.34 24.18 -9.60
CA LEU A 161 -1.45 23.73 -10.98
C LEU A 161 -2.72 22.89 -11.24
N TYR A 162 -3.14 22.08 -10.27
CA TYR A 162 -4.24 21.12 -10.41
C TYR A 162 -5.42 21.57 -9.54
N HIS A 163 -6.31 22.38 -10.08
CA HIS A 163 -7.41 23.02 -9.35
C HIS A 163 -8.70 22.21 -9.29
N SER A 164 -8.73 21.02 -9.89
CA SER A 164 -9.90 20.14 -9.89
C SER A 164 -10.04 19.39 -8.56
N LYS A 165 -10.90 18.37 -8.51
CA LYS A 165 -11.13 17.54 -7.33
C LYS A 165 -9.90 16.72 -6.96
N TRP A 166 -9.65 16.55 -5.68
CA TRP A 166 -8.58 15.73 -5.13
C TRP A 166 -9.14 14.57 -4.31
N ILE A 167 -8.63 13.36 -4.54
CA ILE A 167 -9.01 12.17 -3.79
C ILE A 167 -7.73 11.52 -3.27
N SER A 168 -7.60 11.39 -1.95
CA SER A 168 -6.49 10.64 -1.36
C SER A 168 -6.80 9.16 -1.29
N THR A 169 -5.80 8.32 -1.50
CA THR A 169 -5.92 6.87 -1.43
C THR A 169 -4.60 6.25 -0.98
N GLY A 170 -4.65 5.00 -0.55
CA GLY A 170 -3.48 4.23 -0.19
C GLY A 170 -3.88 2.81 0.19
N ILE A 171 -2.91 1.90 0.14
CA ILE A 171 -3.14 0.48 0.42
C ILE A 171 -2.42 0.11 1.72
N SER A 172 -3.11 -0.65 2.61
CA SER A 172 -2.50 -1.15 3.84
C SER A 172 -2.00 0.00 4.72
N ARG A 173 -0.71 0.03 5.05
CA ARG A 173 -0.11 1.17 5.75
C ARG A 173 -0.25 2.50 4.98
N GLY A 174 -0.26 2.47 3.64
CA GLY A 174 -0.60 3.65 2.84
C GLY A 174 -2.03 4.12 3.08
N GLY A 175 -2.97 3.18 3.23
CA GLY A 175 -4.34 3.48 3.64
C GLY A 175 -4.42 4.06 5.06
N MET A 176 -3.63 3.56 6.01
CA MET A 176 -3.47 4.17 7.35
C MET A 176 -2.92 5.60 7.22
N THR A 177 -1.91 5.82 6.38
CA THR A 177 -1.36 7.16 6.11
C THR A 177 -2.43 8.10 5.55
N THR A 178 -3.27 7.63 4.60
CA THR A 178 -4.44 8.37 4.08
C THR A 178 -5.37 8.81 5.20
N LEU A 179 -5.71 7.92 6.13
CA LEU A 179 -6.62 8.21 7.24
C LEU A 179 -6.02 9.20 8.24
N ILE A 180 -4.74 9.04 8.56
CA ILE A 180 -4.02 9.95 9.46
C ILE A 180 -3.85 11.33 8.80
N TYR A 181 -3.53 11.39 7.51
CA TYR A 181 -3.50 12.63 6.77
C TYR A 181 -4.86 13.33 6.79
N ARG A 182 -5.95 12.58 6.55
CA ARG A 182 -7.32 13.10 6.61
C ARG A 182 -7.70 13.67 7.99
N TYR A 183 -7.18 13.05 9.06
CA TYR A 183 -7.35 13.54 10.43
C TYR A 183 -6.70 14.91 10.63
N PHE A 184 -5.45 15.09 10.20
CA PHE A 184 -4.72 16.34 10.38
C PHE A 184 -5.20 17.44 9.42
N TYR A 185 -5.53 17.08 8.18
CA TYR A 185 -5.88 18.00 7.10
C TYR A 185 -7.18 17.59 6.40
N PRO A 186 -8.32 17.69 7.11
CA PRO A 186 -9.61 17.22 6.57
C PRO A 186 -10.10 18.01 5.36
N GLY A 187 -9.58 19.21 5.12
CA GLY A 187 -9.95 20.07 3.99
C GLY A 187 -9.10 19.94 2.73
N ASP A 188 -8.02 19.19 2.76
CA ASP A 188 -7.06 19.11 1.64
C ASP A 188 -7.57 18.32 0.44
N VAL A 189 -8.46 17.36 0.68
CA VAL A 189 -9.02 16.49 -0.36
C VAL A 189 -10.53 16.38 -0.23
N ASP A 190 -11.23 16.18 -1.35
CA ASP A 190 -12.70 16.07 -1.39
C ASP A 190 -13.18 14.73 -0.81
N ALA A 191 -12.47 13.64 -1.07
CA ALA A 191 -12.75 12.33 -0.52
C ALA A 191 -11.46 11.54 -0.23
N SER A 192 -11.58 10.49 0.58
CA SER A 192 -10.50 9.53 0.84
C SER A 192 -10.98 8.10 0.62
N VAL A 193 -10.17 7.28 -0.05
CA VAL A 193 -10.49 5.87 -0.34
C VAL A 193 -9.34 4.98 0.15
N PRO A 194 -9.27 4.67 1.45
CA PRO A 194 -8.29 3.75 2.00
C PRO A 194 -8.64 2.29 1.68
N TYR A 195 -7.66 1.53 1.18
CA TYR A 195 -7.78 0.08 0.93
C TYR A 195 -7.09 -0.68 2.06
N VAL A 196 -7.79 -1.66 2.63
CA VAL A 196 -7.29 -2.60 3.66
C VAL A 196 -6.44 -1.92 4.74
N ALA A 197 -6.88 -0.74 5.14
CA ALA A 197 -6.19 0.14 6.07
C ALA A 197 -6.42 -0.30 7.51
N PRO A 198 -5.42 -0.85 8.21
CA PRO A 198 -5.59 -1.20 9.62
C PRO A 198 -5.53 0.06 10.49
N MET A 199 -6.43 0.15 11.44
CA MET A 199 -6.39 1.15 12.51
C MET A 199 -6.44 0.41 13.85
N PRO A 200 -5.28 -0.01 14.38
CA PRO A 200 -5.20 -0.69 15.66
C PRO A 200 -5.76 0.17 16.80
N ASN A 201 -6.20 -0.46 17.88
CA ASN A 201 -6.72 0.22 19.07
C ASN A 201 -5.75 0.15 20.26
N ASP A 202 -4.68 -0.63 20.13
CA ASP A 202 -3.69 -0.84 21.18
C ASP A 202 -2.35 -1.25 20.56
N PHE A 203 -1.26 -1.16 21.33
CA PHE A 203 0.06 -1.66 20.95
C PHE A 203 0.05 -3.14 20.55
N GLU A 204 -0.86 -3.91 21.12
CA GLU A 204 -1.15 -5.30 20.80
C GLU A 204 -2.65 -5.46 20.58
N ASP A 205 -3.10 -5.29 19.35
CA ASP A 205 -4.53 -5.35 19.06
C ASP A 205 -5.07 -6.78 19.14
N LYS A 206 -5.85 -7.04 20.19
CA LYS A 206 -6.42 -8.37 20.49
C LYS A 206 -7.54 -8.79 19.54
N ARG A 207 -8.08 -7.87 18.74
CA ARG A 207 -9.07 -8.20 17.71
C ARG A 207 -8.49 -9.17 16.68
N ILE A 208 -7.17 -9.08 16.41
CA ILE A 208 -6.45 -9.99 15.52
C ILE A 208 -6.50 -11.44 16.03
N TYR A 209 -6.35 -11.65 17.34
CA TYR A 209 -6.43 -13.01 17.91
C TYR A 209 -7.83 -13.59 17.75
N ALA A 210 -8.87 -12.82 18.05
CA ALA A 210 -10.25 -13.23 17.87
C ALA A 210 -10.56 -13.58 16.41
N PHE A 211 -10.04 -12.80 15.46
CA PHE A 211 -10.15 -13.08 14.02
C PHE A 211 -9.47 -14.41 13.67
N LEU A 212 -8.23 -14.62 14.06
CA LEU A 212 -7.45 -15.83 13.75
C LEU A 212 -8.04 -17.09 14.42
N ASP A 213 -8.63 -16.95 15.61
CA ASP A 213 -9.26 -18.05 16.34
C ASP A 213 -10.65 -18.43 15.81
N THR A 214 -11.22 -17.66 14.88
CA THR A 214 -12.57 -17.89 14.35
C THR A 214 -12.60 -18.07 12.82
N MET A 215 -11.63 -17.50 12.09
CA MET A 215 -11.63 -17.48 10.64
C MET A 215 -11.56 -18.89 10.04
N GLY A 216 -12.46 -19.17 9.09
CA GLY A 216 -12.61 -20.48 8.46
C GLY A 216 -13.32 -21.53 9.34
N GLY A 217 -13.70 -21.16 10.55
CA GLY A 217 -14.37 -22.04 11.52
C GLY A 217 -13.40 -22.99 12.28
N PRO A 218 -13.92 -23.74 13.28
CA PRO A 218 -13.09 -24.53 14.19
C PRO A 218 -12.22 -25.59 13.48
N GLY A 219 -12.72 -26.17 12.39
CA GLY A 219 -11.99 -27.16 11.61
C GLY A 219 -10.73 -26.58 10.96
N CYS A 220 -10.84 -25.39 10.37
CA CYS A 220 -9.73 -24.68 9.74
C CYS A 220 -8.70 -24.22 10.78
N VAL A 221 -9.16 -23.61 11.87
CA VAL A 221 -8.31 -23.17 12.98
C VAL A 221 -7.49 -24.32 13.54
N ASN A 222 -8.11 -25.48 13.74
CA ASN A 222 -7.41 -26.68 14.23
C ASN A 222 -6.36 -27.19 13.24
N LYS A 223 -6.65 -27.17 11.92
CA LYS A 223 -5.65 -27.56 10.90
C LYS A 223 -4.44 -26.64 10.94
N ILE A 224 -4.65 -25.32 10.96
CA ILE A 224 -3.58 -24.31 11.07
C ILE A 224 -2.74 -24.57 12.34
N ARG A 225 -3.37 -24.73 13.48
CA ARG A 225 -2.69 -24.98 14.75
C ARG A 225 -1.91 -26.29 14.75
N ASN A 226 -2.43 -27.34 14.10
CA ASN A 226 -1.72 -28.61 13.98
C ASN A 226 -0.47 -28.48 13.12
N VAL A 227 -0.49 -27.67 12.05
CA VAL A 227 0.71 -27.36 11.23
C VAL A 227 1.75 -26.65 12.10
N GLN A 228 1.36 -25.64 12.87
CA GLN A 228 2.28 -24.92 13.76
C GLN A 228 2.91 -25.85 14.81
N LEU A 229 2.09 -26.64 15.49
CA LEU A 229 2.56 -27.60 16.52
C LEU A 229 3.45 -28.68 15.91
N PHE A 230 3.14 -29.17 14.69
CA PHE A 230 3.97 -30.15 14.03
C PHE A 230 5.35 -29.58 13.70
N LEU A 231 5.42 -28.38 13.15
CA LEU A 231 6.69 -27.71 12.82
C LEU A 231 7.55 -27.47 14.07
N LEU A 232 6.95 -26.96 15.16
CA LEU A 232 7.68 -26.74 16.42
C LEU A 232 8.19 -28.04 17.05
N LYS A 233 7.42 -29.14 16.98
CA LYS A 233 7.87 -30.46 17.46
C LYS A 233 8.99 -31.06 16.62
N HIS A 234 9.08 -30.73 15.34
CA HIS A 234 10.08 -31.21 14.40
C HIS A 234 11.08 -30.12 13.99
N GLU A 235 11.22 -29.09 14.83
CA GLU A 235 12.03 -27.89 14.53
C GLU A 235 13.46 -28.25 14.09
N LYS A 236 14.14 -29.14 14.85
CA LYS A 236 15.52 -29.54 14.51
C LYS A 236 15.64 -30.15 13.13
N GLU A 237 14.69 -30.99 12.73
CA GLU A 237 14.66 -31.63 11.39
C GLU A 237 14.25 -30.60 10.34
N ALA A 238 13.31 -29.72 10.62
CA ALA A 238 12.90 -28.63 9.73
C ALA A 238 14.07 -27.69 9.44
N LEU A 239 14.80 -27.25 10.44
CA LEU A 239 15.99 -26.41 10.30
C LEU A 239 17.10 -27.06 9.45
N GLN A 240 17.24 -28.40 9.48
CA GLN A 240 18.18 -29.10 8.60
C GLN A 240 17.76 -29.01 7.13
N LYS A 241 16.46 -28.99 6.84
CA LYS A 241 15.90 -28.95 5.49
C LYS A 241 15.85 -27.53 4.87
N ILE A 242 15.97 -26.48 5.67
CA ILE A 242 16.00 -25.10 5.16
C ILE A 242 17.23 -24.91 4.27
N PRO A 243 17.09 -24.26 3.08
CA PRO A 243 18.18 -24.02 2.16
C PRO A 243 19.37 -23.30 2.81
N VAL A 244 20.58 -23.69 2.42
CA VAL A 244 21.81 -23.04 2.93
C VAL A 244 21.81 -21.55 2.63
N ALA A 245 21.30 -21.15 1.47
CA ALA A 245 21.21 -19.73 1.09
C ALA A 245 20.43 -18.91 2.12
N GLU A 246 19.27 -19.39 2.59
CA GLU A 246 18.52 -18.68 3.65
C GLU A 246 19.26 -18.71 4.98
N LYS A 247 19.86 -19.84 5.37
CA LYS A 247 20.61 -19.96 6.63
C LYS A 247 21.89 -19.12 6.67
N SER A 248 22.39 -18.67 5.53
CA SER A 248 23.61 -17.83 5.45
C SER A 248 23.32 -16.33 5.58
N LEU A 249 22.03 -15.91 5.58
CA LEU A 249 21.62 -14.54 5.88
C LEU A 249 21.87 -14.21 7.37
N HIS A 250 21.86 -12.91 7.68
CA HIS A 250 21.98 -12.44 9.06
C HIS A 250 20.62 -12.41 9.74
N TYR A 251 20.58 -12.83 11.00
CA TYR A 251 19.37 -12.86 11.84
C TYR A 251 19.64 -12.21 13.21
N THR A 252 20.50 -11.19 13.21
CA THR A 252 20.96 -10.54 14.46
C THR A 252 19.80 -9.84 15.16
N SER A 253 18.94 -9.17 14.39
CA SER A 253 17.80 -8.42 14.94
C SER A 253 16.79 -9.31 15.65
N VAL A 254 16.54 -10.51 15.12
CA VAL A 254 15.58 -11.47 15.71
C VAL A 254 16.22 -12.45 16.70
N GLY A 255 17.57 -12.51 16.77
CA GLY A 255 18.30 -13.34 17.73
C GLY A 255 18.76 -14.69 17.20
N GLY A 256 18.72 -14.92 15.90
CA GLY A 256 19.28 -16.10 15.23
C GLY A 256 18.28 -16.91 14.42
N VAL A 257 18.79 -17.88 13.66
CA VAL A 257 18.03 -18.75 12.73
C VAL A 257 16.89 -19.51 13.42
N GLY A 258 17.10 -20.00 14.65
CA GLY A 258 16.05 -20.71 15.41
C GLY A 258 14.87 -19.78 15.75
N GLN A 259 15.16 -18.56 16.18
CA GLN A 259 14.11 -17.56 16.46
C GLN A 259 13.38 -17.15 15.18
N ALA A 260 14.09 -16.96 14.06
CA ALA A 260 13.47 -16.67 12.77
C ALA A 260 12.50 -17.80 12.34
N PHE A 261 12.85 -19.04 12.58
CA PHE A 261 11.97 -20.18 12.31
C PHE A 261 10.72 -20.15 13.20
N GLU A 262 10.89 -20.00 14.51
CA GLU A 262 9.75 -19.89 15.43
C GLU A 262 8.84 -18.70 15.07
N TYR A 263 9.41 -17.55 14.69
CA TYR A 263 8.64 -16.41 14.17
C TYR A 263 7.86 -16.78 12.91
N THR A 264 8.46 -17.46 11.93
CA THR A 264 7.77 -17.89 10.71
C THR A 264 6.58 -18.82 11.05
N VAL A 265 6.76 -19.76 11.99
CA VAL A 265 5.68 -20.64 12.43
C VAL A 265 4.56 -19.88 13.14
N LEU A 266 4.88 -18.86 13.92
CA LEU A 266 3.88 -18.04 14.61
C LEU A 266 3.17 -17.09 13.65
N GLU A 267 3.86 -16.58 12.63
CA GLU A 267 3.32 -15.70 11.58
C GLU A 267 2.39 -16.44 10.61
N TYR A 268 2.50 -17.77 10.50
CA TYR A 268 1.79 -18.56 9.50
C TYR A 268 0.28 -18.29 9.42
N PRO A 269 -0.52 -18.30 10.50
CA PRO A 269 -1.96 -18.04 10.39
C PRO A 269 -2.28 -16.62 9.90
N PHE A 270 -1.50 -15.63 10.32
CA PHE A 270 -1.68 -14.26 9.91
C PHE A 270 -1.49 -14.11 8.39
N SER A 271 -0.34 -14.52 7.89
CA SER A 271 -0.01 -14.42 6.47
C SER A 271 -0.84 -15.36 5.59
N PHE A 272 -1.28 -16.52 6.11
CA PHE A 272 -2.21 -17.40 5.40
C PHE A 272 -3.49 -16.67 5.00
N TRP A 273 -4.08 -15.92 5.91
CA TRP A 273 -5.29 -15.17 5.65
C TRP A 273 -5.03 -13.84 4.94
N GLN A 274 -3.94 -13.16 5.25
CA GLN A 274 -3.61 -11.86 4.69
C GLN A 274 -3.28 -11.93 3.19
N ILE A 275 -2.36 -12.78 2.79
CA ILE A 275 -1.76 -12.72 1.44
C ILE A 275 -1.90 -13.98 0.60
N SER A 276 -2.21 -15.13 1.22
CA SER A 276 -2.22 -16.39 0.49
C SER A 276 -3.46 -16.57 -0.38
N MET A 277 -3.29 -17.18 -1.56
CA MET A 277 -4.36 -17.66 -2.43
C MET A 277 -4.91 -19.02 -1.99
N LEU A 278 -4.25 -19.68 -1.03
CA LEU A 278 -4.63 -20.98 -0.55
C LEU A 278 -5.94 -20.91 0.25
N THR A 279 -6.62 -22.05 0.31
CA THR A 279 -7.87 -22.22 1.02
C THR A 279 -7.69 -23.25 2.14
N GLU A 280 -8.71 -23.42 2.97
CA GLU A 280 -8.72 -24.47 4.01
C GLU A 280 -8.39 -25.87 3.47
N LYS A 281 -8.75 -26.16 2.20
CA LYS A 281 -8.52 -27.46 1.55
C LYS A 281 -7.04 -27.71 1.26
N ASP A 282 -6.25 -26.65 1.15
CA ASP A 282 -4.83 -26.70 0.85
C ASP A 282 -3.96 -26.88 2.10
N ILE A 283 -4.54 -26.76 3.30
CA ILE A 283 -3.82 -26.93 4.56
C ILE A 283 -3.47 -28.42 4.75
N PRO A 284 -2.20 -28.79 4.89
CA PRO A 284 -1.80 -30.16 5.09
C PRO A 284 -2.43 -30.79 6.32
N THR A 285 -2.95 -32.02 6.16
CA THR A 285 -3.48 -32.83 7.26
C THR A 285 -2.65 -34.09 7.52
N ASN A 286 -1.61 -34.30 6.73
CA ASN A 286 -0.65 -35.39 6.92
C ASN A 286 0.53 -34.95 7.80
N ASN A 287 1.17 -35.90 8.45
CA ASN A 287 2.36 -35.66 9.27
C ASN A 287 3.66 -35.82 8.42
N ASN A 288 3.70 -35.19 7.25
CA ASN A 288 4.86 -35.20 6.38
C ASN A 288 5.55 -33.82 6.38
N LEU A 289 6.77 -33.79 6.92
CA LEU A 289 7.53 -32.54 7.09
C LEU A 289 7.79 -31.81 5.75
N ASP A 290 8.11 -32.54 4.69
CA ASP A 290 8.38 -31.92 3.38
C ASP A 290 7.12 -31.28 2.80
N SER A 291 5.97 -31.96 2.93
CA SER A 291 4.68 -31.42 2.48
C SER A 291 4.32 -30.14 3.26
N ILE A 292 4.56 -30.13 4.56
CA ILE A 292 4.26 -28.97 5.41
C ILE A 292 5.21 -27.81 5.12
N LEU A 293 6.50 -28.07 4.97
CA LEU A 293 7.47 -27.04 4.57
C LEU A 293 7.15 -26.46 3.19
N GLN A 294 6.75 -27.28 2.22
CA GLN A 294 6.28 -26.81 0.92
C GLN A 294 5.04 -25.92 1.02
N HIS A 295 4.13 -26.23 1.95
CA HIS A 295 2.96 -25.39 2.21
C HIS A 295 3.37 -24.03 2.78
N ILE A 296 4.29 -23.99 3.74
CA ILE A 296 4.87 -22.73 4.28
C ILE A 296 5.49 -21.92 3.15
N TYR A 297 6.32 -22.55 2.32
CA TYR A 297 6.96 -21.87 1.18
C TYR A 297 5.94 -21.27 0.18
N LYS A 298 4.83 -21.95 -0.07
CA LYS A 298 3.77 -21.41 -0.95
C LYS A 298 3.13 -20.14 -0.42
N ILE A 299 3.15 -19.93 0.90
CA ILE A 299 2.55 -18.74 1.55
C ILE A 299 3.55 -17.59 1.55
N PHE A 300 4.78 -17.85 1.99
CA PHE A 300 5.79 -16.81 2.24
C PHE A 300 6.74 -16.58 1.06
N GLY A 301 6.93 -17.57 0.17
CA GLY A 301 7.98 -17.55 -0.84
C GLY A 301 9.38 -17.88 -0.30
N ASN A 302 9.49 -18.10 1.01
CA ASN A 302 10.70 -18.48 1.74
C ASN A 302 10.33 -19.34 2.96
N TYR A 303 11.34 -19.79 3.74
CA TYR A 303 11.12 -20.53 4.98
C TYR A 303 11.36 -19.67 6.22
N ILE A 304 12.40 -18.82 6.21
CA ILE A 304 12.81 -17.99 7.35
C ILE A 304 13.32 -16.60 6.93
N SER A 305 13.67 -16.39 5.65
CA SER A 305 14.37 -15.17 5.22
C SER A 305 13.55 -13.89 5.44
N GLY A 306 12.24 -13.99 5.48
CA GLY A 306 11.36 -12.86 5.84
C GLY A 306 11.65 -12.24 7.23
N PHE A 307 12.45 -12.93 8.06
CA PHE A 307 12.95 -12.42 9.34
C PHE A 307 14.45 -12.17 9.34
N SER A 308 15.13 -12.17 8.18
CA SER A 308 16.53 -11.79 8.05
C SER A 308 16.73 -10.28 8.19
N ASP A 309 17.94 -9.88 8.57
CA ASP A 309 18.29 -8.46 8.65
C ASP A 309 18.24 -7.81 7.27
N GLU A 310 18.62 -8.55 6.19
CA GLU A 310 18.59 -8.11 4.81
C GLU A 310 17.16 -7.85 4.31
N ASP A 311 16.23 -8.78 4.51
CA ASP A 311 14.84 -8.62 4.07
C ASP A 311 14.10 -7.54 4.88
N ASN A 312 14.52 -7.32 6.14
CA ASN A 312 13.89 -6.33 7.02
C ASN A 312 14.51 -4.93 6.93
N GLU A 313 15.65 -4.74 6.27
CA GLU A 313 16.32 -3.43 6.19
C GLU A 313 15.40 -2.33 5.70
N ILE A 314 14.63 -2.60 4.65
CA ILE A 314 13.68 -1.63 4.07
C ILE A 314 12.51 -1.30 5.01
N TYR A 315 12.22 -2.16 6.00
CA TYR A 315 11.09 -2.00 6.94
C TYR A 315 11.51 -1.40 8.29
N ILE A 316 12.78 -1.07 8.50
CA ILE A 316 13.25 -0.45 9.76
C ILE A 316 12.44 0.82 10.11
N PRO A 317 12.17 1.76 9.18
CA PRO A 317 11.33 2.91 9.49
C PRO A 317 9.92 2.54 9.90
N HIS A 318 9.34 1.50 9.28
CA HIS A 318 8.04 0.97 9.66
C HIS A 318 8.07 0.41 11.09
N ALA A 319 9.02 -0.48 11.39
CA ALA A 319 9.15 -1.07 12.72
C ALA A 319 9.32 0.01 13.82
N TYR A 320 10.08 1.08 13.53
CA TYR A 320 10.21 2.23 14.43
C TYR A 320 8.86 2.93 14.69
N MET A 321 8.05 3.12 13.65
CA MET A 321 6.78 3.85 13.76
C MET A 321 5.66 3.04 14.40
N THR A 322 5.76 1.71 14.51
CA THR A 322 4.76 0.89 15.20
C THR A 322 4.63 1.22 16.69
N TYR A 323 5.61 1.88 17.26
CA TYR A 323 5.51 2.45 18.62
C TYR A 323 4.57 3.67 18.70
N GLN A 324 4.16 4.23 17.58
CA GLN A 324 3.16 5.31 17.52
C GLN A 324 1.75 4.79 17.22
N THR A 325 1.62 3.71 16.42
CA THR A 325 0.33 3.23 15.93
C THR A 325 -0.07 1.85 16.47
N GLY A 326 0.76 1.23 17.31
CA GLY A 326 0.56 -0.16 17.66
C GLY A 326 0.75 -1.11 16.47
N TYR A 327 0.57 -2.38 16.74
CA TYR A 327 0.68 -3.45 15.75
C TYR A 327 0.01 -4.72 16.26
N TYR A 328 0.63 -5.88 16.07
CA TYR A 328 0.20 -7.15 16.63
C TYR A 328 1.38 -7.89 17.24
N LYS A 329 1.05 -8.88 18.08
CA LYS A 329 1.98 -9.88 18.57
C LYS A 329 1.42 -11.27 18.29
N TYR A 330 2.14 -12.28 18.72
CA TYR A 330 1.68 -13.65 18.61
C TYR A 330 1.20 -14.18 19.98
N ASP A 331 0.11 -14.93 19.97
CA ASP A 331 -0.30 -15.67 21.17
C ASP A 331 0.62 -16.88 21.37
N LEU A 332 1.53 -16.78 22.32
CA LEU A 332 2.49 -17.85 22.61
C LEU A 332 1.89 -18.97 23.49
N ARG A 333 0.74 -18.73 24.15
CA ARG A 333 0.17 -19.66 25.14
C ARG A 333 -0.05 -21.07 24.60
N PRO A 334 -0.56 -21.30 23.38
CA PRO A 334 -0.73 -22.65 22.83
C PRO A 334 0.58 -23.37 22.52
N PHE A 335 1.69 -22.64 22.42
CA PHE A 335 2.98 -23.12 21.93
C PHE A 335 4.09 -23.09 22.99
N ALA A 336 3.83 -22.58 24.19
CA ALA A 336 4.85 -22.30 25.21
C ALA A 336 5.76 -23.49 25.54
N ASN A 337 5.22 -24.73 25.50
CA ASN A 337 5.99 -25.95 25.75
C ASN A 337 6.85 -26.43 24.55
N TYR A 338 6.73 -25.78 23.42
CA TYR A 338 7.38 -26.17 22.15
C TYR A 338 8.30 -25.08 21.59
N LEU A 339 8.28 -23.88 22.17
CA LEU A 339 9.18 -22.79 21.80
C LEU A 339 10.50 -22.96 22.57
N HIS A 340 11.60 -23.06 21.80
CA HIS A 340 12.94 -23.26 22.37
C HIS A 340 13.70 -21.95 22.52
N TYR A 341 13.47 -21.01 21.62
CA TYR A 341 14.24 -19.76 21.49
C TYR A 341 13.45 -18.54 21.95
N LEU A 342 12.17 -18.41 21.53
CA LEU A 342 11.36 -17.23 21.86
C LEU A 342 10.86 -17.29 23.31
N LYS A 343 11.23 -16.27 24.09
CA LYS A 343 10.74 -16.07 25.48
C LYS A 343 9.63 -15.01 25.54
N GLY A 344 9.47 -14.23 24.49
CA GLY A 344 8.42 -13.24 24.26
C GLY A 344 8.41 -12.91 22.77
N ALA A 345 7.23 -12.60 22.23
CA ALA A 345 7.09 -12.32 20.81
C ALA A 345 6.58 -10.91 20.57
N ASN A 346 7.49 -10.05 20.15
CA ASN A 346 7.17 -8.75 19.56
C ASN A 346 7.88 -8.68 18.20
N PRO A 347 7.20 -9.05 17.08
CA PRO A 347 7.84 -9.13 15.78
C PRO A 347 8.43 -7.80 15.34
N THR A 348 7.75 -6.68 15.63
CA THR A 348 8.25 -5.36 15.23
C THR A 348 9.46 -4.90 16.02
N ALA A 349 9.49 -5.15 17.32
CA ALA A 349 10.68 -4.86 18.13
C ALA A 349 11.88 -5.74 17.74
N ALA A 350 11.62 -6.97 17.32
CA ALA A 350 12.65 -7.89 16.83
C ALA A 350 13.27 -7.44 15.49
N CYS A 351 12.52 -6.73 14.64
CA CYS A 351 13.02 -6.20 13.38
C CYS A 351 13.78 -4.86 13.50
N LEU A 352 13.95 -4.33 14.72
CA LEU A 352 14.73 -3.10 14.94
C LEU A 352 16.19 -3.45 15.27
N PRO A 353 17.15 -3.09 14.40
CA PRO A 353 18.55 -3.36 14.65
C PRO A 353 19.08 -2.59 15.87
N PRO A 354 20.20 -3.02 16.44
CA PRO A 354 20.90 -2.26 17.48
C PRO A 354 21.20 -0.84 17.02
N GLY A 355 21.00 0.14 17.91
CA GLY A 355 21.24 1.57 17.62
C GLY A 355 20.06 2.36 17.12
N VAL A 356 18.97 1.73 16.67
CA VAL A 356 17.71 2.42 16.41
C VAL A 356 17.00 2.66 17.74
N PRO A 357 16.61 3.93 18.06
CA PRO A 357 15.94 4.23 19.32
C PRO A 357 14.62 3.49 19.43
N ARG A 358 14.29 3.01 20.62
CA ARG A 358 12.99 2.40 20.92
C ARG A 358 12.15 3.41 21.68
N LYS A 359 11.00 3.79 21.14
CA LYS A 359 10.03 4.65 21.82
C LYS A 359 9.10 3.83 22.73
N ARG A 360 8.52 4.50 23.71
CA ARG A 360 7.36 3.95 24.41
C ARG A 360 6.12 4.21 23.56
N TYR A 361 5.24 3.22 23.46
CA TYR A 361 3.94 3.36 22.82
C TYR A 361 3.08 4.43 23.53
N ASP A 362 2.48 5.31 22.71
CA ASP A 362 1.53 6.31 23.17
C ASP A 362 0.11 5.98 22.68
N PRO A 363 -0.78 5.46 23.53
CA PRO A 363 -2.12 5.09 23.14
C PRO A 363 -3.00 6.30 22.81
N GLU A 364 -2.62 7.51 23.21
CA GLU A 364 -3.41 8.71 22.97
C GLU A 364 -3.44 9.11 21.50
N PHE A 365 -2.35 8.86 20.77
CA PHE A 365 -2.27 9.18 19.34
C PHE A 365 -3.34 8.40 18.55
N GLU A 366 -3.36 7.09 18.67
CA GLU A 366 -4.33 6.24 17.96
C GLU A 366 -5.75 6.46 18.43
N ARG A 367 -5.96 6.56 19.74
CA ARG A 367 -7.29 6.80 20.30
C ARG A 367 -7.91 8.07 19.75
N LYS A 368 -7.15 9.18 19.64
CA LYS A 368 -7.65 10.44 19.08
C LYS A 368 -8.04 10.30 17.61
N ILE A 369 -7.26 9.58 16.83
CA ILE A 369 -7.54 9.38 15.41
C ILE A 369 -8.75 8.48 15.23
N ASN A 370 -8.81 7.33 15.92
CA ASN A 370 -9.96 6.42 15.85
C ASN A 370 -11.25 7.09 16.31
N ASP A 371 -11.21 7.85 17.38
CA ASP A 371 -12.35 8.66 17.87
C ASP A 371 -12.80 9.70 16.84
N TRP A 372 -11.86 10.37 16.17
CA TRP A 372 -12.19 11.35 15.13
C TRP A 372 -12.77 10.68 13.88
N LEU A 373 -12.20 9.56 13.43
CA LEU A 373 -12.71 8.80 12.29
C LEU A 373 -14.15 8.35 12.54
N ALA A 374 -14.46 7.89 13.75
CA ALA A 374 -15.80 7.43 14.12
C ALA A 374 -16.84 8.57 14.24
N LYS A 375 -16.43 9.82 14.57
CA LYS A 375 -17.33 10.93 14.94
C LYS A 375 -17.31 12.11 13.96
N SER A 376 -16.26 12.25 13.15
CA SER A 376 -16.00 13.43 12.31
C SER A 376 -15.36 13.09 10.96
N GLY A 377 -14.95 11.83 10.73
CA GLY A 377 -14.27 11.37 9.53
C GLY A 377 -15.21 11.26 8.33
N ASN A 378 -15.61 12.41 7.77
CA ASN A 378 -16.52 12.46 6.62
C ASN A 378 -15.82 12.27 5.28
N ASN A 379 -16.61 11.88 4.26
CA ASN A 379 -16.19 11.66 2.88
C ASN A 379 -15.06 10.62 2.77
N ILE A 380 -15.26 9.48 3.45
CA ILE A 380 -14.31 8.36 3.43
C ILE A 380 -15.05 7.08 3.01
N LEU A 381 -14.53 6.38 1.98
CA LEU A 381 -15.02 5.08 1.54
C LEU A 381 -13.97 4.01 1.81
N TYR A 382 -14.20 3.20 2.83
CA TYR A 382 -13.28 2.15 3.26
C TYR A 382 -13.47 0.88 2.44
N ILE A 383 -12.39 0.27 1.97
CA ILE A 383 -12.41 -1.02 1.25
C ILE A 383 -11.62 -2.05 2.05
N TYR A 384 -12.30 -3.14 2.45
CA TYR A 384 -11.69 -4.25 3.21
C TYR A 384 -11.96 -5.59 2.55
N GLY A 385 -11.20 -6.60 2.92
CA GLY A 385 -11.40 -7.98 2.49
C GLY A 385 -11.85 -8.87 3.65
N ALA A 386 -12.93 -9.62 3.49
CA ALA A 386 -13.47 -10.46 4.57
C ALA A 386 -12.51 -11.55 5.06
N ARG A 387 -11.49 -11.91 4.27
CA ARG A 387 -10.46 -12.89 4.65
C ARG A 387 -9.14 -12.26 5.07
N ASP A 388 -9.01 -10.95 5.01
CA ASP A 388 -7.80 -10.26 5.39
C ASP A 388 -7.69 -10.15 6.91
N THR A 389 -6.59 -10.61 7.48
CA THR A 389 -6.34 -10.53 8.93
C THR A 389 -6.40 -9.07 9.42
N TRP A 390 -5.95 -8.11 8.61
CA TRP A 390 -6.00 -6.70 8.96
C TRP A 390 -7.43 -6.12 9.02
N THR A 391 -8.43 -6.80 8.45
CA THR A 391 -9.84 -6.42 8.63
C THR A 391 -10.28 -6.51 10.10
N ALA A 392 -9.60 -7.30 10.93
CA ALA A 392 -9.81 -7.27 12.37
C ALA A 392 -9.60 -5.87 12.98
N CYS A 393 -8.73 -5.06 12.37
CA CYS A 393 -8.42 -3.69 12.77
C CYS A 393 -9.13 -2.64 11.89
N GLU A 394 -10.27 -2.99 11.29
CA GLU A 394 -11.08 -2.03 10.51
C GLU A 394 -11.56 -0.87 11.39
N VAL A 395 -11.82 0.28 10.74
CA VAL A 395 -12.38 1.45 11.41
C VAL A 395 -13.83 1.19 11.82
N GLU A 396 -14.16 1.48 13.07
CA GLU A 396 -15.54 1.42 13.57
C GLU A 396 -16.30 2.69 13.16
N LEU A 397 -17.31 2.52 12.30
CA LEU A 397 -18.14 3.64 11.84
C LEU A 397 -19.35 3.85 12.74
N THR A 398 -19.72 5.12 12.94
CA THR A 398 -20.99 5.51 13.57
C THR A 398 -21.88 6.19 12.55
N SER A 399 -23.15 6.37 12.88
CA SER A 399 -24.11 7.12 12.03
C SER A 399 -23.84 8.64 12.01
N ALA A 400 -22.82 9.11 12.73
CA ALA A 400 -22.48 10.53 12.82
C ALA A 400 -21.67 11.02 11.60
N VAL A 401 -21.11 10.10 10.81
CA VAL A 401 -20.20 10.43 9.70
C VAL A 401 -20.78 10.05 8.34
N ASN A 402 -20.47 10.87 7.33
CA ASN A 402 -20.69 10.53 5.91
C ASN A 402 -19.50 9.66 5.44
N ALA A 403 -19.53 8.39 5.81
CA ALA A 403 -18.52 7.40 5.46
C ALA A 403 -19.16 6.02 5.30
N GLU A 404 -18.64 5.21 4.38
CA GLU A 404 -19.15 3.87 4.12
C GLU A 404 -18.01 2.84 4.10
N ARG A 405 -18.35 1.60 4.41
CA ARG A 405 -17.42 0.48 4.48
C ARG A 405 -17.86 -0.65 3.58
N PHE A 406 -16.98 -1.02 2.64
CA PHE A 406 -17.18 -2.07 1.66
C PHE A 406 -16.27 -3.26 2.00
N VAL A 407 -16.86 -4.33 2.57
CA VAL A 407 -16.13 -5.56 2.91
C VAL A 407 -16.38 -6.59 1.81
N ILE A 408 -15.36 -6.86 0.99
CA ILE A 408 -15.49 -7.73 -0.18
C ILE A 408 -15.43 -9.20 0.26
N PRO A 409 -16.49 -9.99 0.03
CA PRO A 409 -16.53 -11.40 0.40
C PRO A 409 -15.38 -12.19 -0.24
N ARG A 410 -14.74 -13.08 0.52
CA ARG A 410 -13.62 -13.94 0.09
C ARG A 410 -12.35 -13.23 -0.36
N ALA A 411 -12.30 -11.90 -0.43
CA ALA A 411 -11.09 -11.16 -0.70
C ALA A 411 -10.16 -11.14 0.53
N ASN A 412 -8.87 -11.23 0.27
CA ASN A 412 -7.81 -10.97 1.25
C ASN A 412 -7.15 -9.61 0.97
N HIS A 413 -6.04 -9.32 1.62
CA HIS A 413 -5.30 -8.07 1.49
C HIS A 413 -4.94 -7.66 0.05
N ARG A 414 -4.62 -8.65 -0.81
CA ARG A 414 -4.24 -8.41 -2.21
C ARG A 414 -5.45 -8.18 -3.11
N TYR A 415 -6.59 -8.79 -2.78
CA TYR A 415 -7.78 -8.85 -3.65
C TYR A 415 -8.94 -7.97 -3.20
N ALA A 416 -8.84 -7.30 -2.06
CA ALA A 416 -9.83 -6.30 -1.67
C ALA A 416 -9.64 -5.01 -2.51
N ARG A 417 -10.22 -5.01 -3.72
CA ARG A 417 -10.09 -3.96 -4.74
C ARG A 417 -11.43 -3.67 -5.37
N ILE A 418 -11.61 -2.47 -5.95
CA ILE A 418 -12.86 -2.09 -6.65
C ILE A 418 -13.19 -3.08 -7.76
N ARG A 419 -12.21 -3.53 -8.55
CA ARG A 419 -12.39 -4.50 -9.63
C ARG A 419 -12.88 -5.87 -9.19
N THR A 420 -12.77 -6.21 -7.90
CA THR A 420 -13.23 -7.48 -7.34
C THR A 420 -14.55 -7.36 -6.59
N MET A 421 -15.12 -6.18 -6.51
CA MET A 421 -16.47 -5.95 -6.00
C MET A 421 -17.53 -6.60 -6.91
N SER A 422 -18.66 -7.01 -6.35
CA SER A 422 -19.82 -7.37 -7.16
C SER A 422 -20.36 -6.15 -7.92
N PRO A 423 -21.09 -6.33 -9.03
CA PRO A 423 -21.68 -5.20 -9.77
C PRO A 423 -22.56 -4.29 -8.89
N SER A 424 -23.32 -4.86 -7.94
CA SER A 424 -24.10 -4.07 -7.00
C SER A 424 -23.22 -3.26 -6.05
N MET A 425 -22.18 -3.88 -5.49
CA MET A 425 -21.24 -3.19 -4.60
C MET A 425 -20.47 -2.09 -5.32
N GLN A 426 -20.06 -2.30 -6.59
CA GLN A 426 -19.44 -1.26 -7.41
C GLN A 426 -20.39 -0.08 -7.64
N LYS A 427 -21.70 -0.38 -7.89
CA LYS A 427 -22.70 0.67 -8.05
C LYS A 427 -22.85 1.48 -6.77
N ASP A 428 -23.05 0.83 -5.62
CA ASP A 428 -23.21 1.51 -4.34
C ASP A 428 -21.96 2.36 -4.00
N PHE A 429 -20.76 1.80 -4.23
CA PHE A 429 -19.51 2.53 -4.09
C PHE A 429 -19.42 3.75 -5.02
N GLY A 430 -19.84 3.60 -6.28
CA GLY A 430 -19.86 4.67 -7.28
C GLY A 430 -20.82 5.79 -6.90
N ASP A 431 -22.04 5.44 -6.49
CA ASP A 431 -23.06 6.41 -6.07
C ASP A 431 -22.56 7.22 -4.85
N ALA A 432 -21.94 6.55 -3.88
CA ALA A 432 -21.38 7.22 -2.69
C ALA A 432 -20.21 8.15 -3.08
N LEU A 433 -19.31 7.70 -3.95
CA LEU A 433 -18.16 8.50 -4.37
C LEU A 433 -18.57 9.72 -5.22
N GLU A 434 -19.57 9.54 -6.09
CA GLU A 434 -20.16 10.65 -6.86
C GLU A 434 -20.85 11.67 -5.95
N ALA A 435 -21.59 11.20 -4.94
CA ALA A 435 -22.22 12.09 -3.96
C ALA A 435 -21.19 12.93 -3.16
N MET A 436 -20.02 12.38 -2.87
CA MET A 436 -18.94 13.07 -2.15
C MET A 436 -18.14 14.04 -3.01
N THR A 437 -17.92 13.69 -4.29
CA THR A 437 -16.97 14.42 -5.16
C THR A 437 -17.61 15.16 -6.31
N GLY A 438 -18.82 14.78 -6.72
CA GLY A 438 -19.46 15.21 -7.96
C GLY A 438 -18.85 14.58 -9.23
N LEU A 439 -18.01 13.56 -9.09
CA LEU A 439 -17.36 12.85 -10.20
C LEU A 439 -18.04 11.52 -10.45
N THR A 440 -18.46 11.25 -11.68
CA THR A 440 -19.05 9.96 -12.08
C THR A 440 -17.95 8.96 -12.46
N PRO A 441 -17.82 7.82 -11.75
CA PRO A 441 -16.80 6.82 -12.05
C PRO A 441 -17.19 5.94 -13.26
N ASP A 442 -16.21 5.61 -14.11
CA ASP A 442 -16.35 4.65 -15.21
C ASP A 442 -15.67 3.31 -14.87
N PHE A 443 -16.41 2.38 -14.32
CA PHE A 443 -15.90 1.05 -13.95
C PHE A 443 -15.53 0.17 -15.16
N THR A 444 -15.94 0.52 -16.39
CA THR A 444 -15.59 -0.26 -17.60
C THR A 444 -14.08 -0.21 -17.89
N THR A 445 -13.39 0.75 -17.32
CA THR A 445 -11.93 0.92 -17.42
C THR A 445 -11.14 -0.07 -16.56
N LEU A 446 -11.80 -0.75 -15.62
CA LEU A 446 -11.18 -1.76 -14.77
C LEU A 446 -11.22 -3.13 -15.46
N THR A 447 -10.05 -3.73 -15.67
CA THR A 447 -9.97 -5.13 -16.10
C THR A 447 -10.23 -6.03 -14.91
N PRO A 448 -11.16 -7.00 -15.01
CA PRO A 448 -11.28 -8.04 -13.99
C PRO A 448 -9.95 -8.77 -13.85
N ASP A 449 -9.53 -9.06 -12.62
CA ASP A 449 -8.41 -9.98 -12.43
C ASP A 449 -8.74 -11.30 -13.12
N MET A 450 -7.82 -11.81 -13.93
CA MET A 450 -7.96 -13.16 -14.45
C MET A 450 -8.08 -14.11 -13.26
N LYS A 451 -9.20 -14.86 -13.25
CA LYS A 451 -9.57 -15.80 -12.20
C LYS A 451 -8.55 -16.92 -12.05
#